data_379fb199c27d8eb0d2fd9fb59d3df538
#
_entry.id   379fb199c27d8eb0d2fd9fb59d3df538
#
_cell.length_a   1.000
_cell.length_b   1.000
_cell.length_c   1.000
_cell.angle_alpha   90.00
_cell.angle_beta   90.00
_cell.angle_gamma   90.00
#
_symmetry.space_group_name_H-M   'P 1'
#
loop_
_entity.id
_entity.type
_entity.pdbx_description
1 polymer ?
#
loop_
_entity_poly.entity_id
_entity_poly.type
_entity_poly.pdbx_seq_one_letter_code
_entity_poly.pdbx_strand_id
1 'polypeptide(L)'
;CDHGDDDQVRRLFEQVREEQGRLDILVNNATSLHDALTRTGPFWEKPLELTEIWNVGMRSHYTAAWFAAPLLLASGGGLIVNTSSFGGRIYMHGPAYGAGKAAVDKMSHDMAVDFRPYNVAVVSIWMGLLMTERTRRVFESEPEKYADLAATTESPEFTGRVIDALARDPALMERSGKVWIGAELAQEYGIEDLDGRQPPSHRAFFGEPTSYGDAVVE
;
A
#
# COMPACT_ATOMS: atom_id res chain seq x y z
N CYS A 1 9.54 0.99 15.58
CA CYS A 1 8.20 0.50 15.94
C CYS A 1 7.97 -0.84 15.29
N ASP A 2 7.64 -1.86 16.09
CA ASP A 2 7.16 -3.14 15.56
C ASP A 2 5.66 -3.02 15.32
N HIS A 3 5.25 -3.15 14.06
CA HIS A 3 3.84 -3.04 13.66
C HIS A 3 3.00 -4.29 14.01
N GLY A 4 3.63 -5.37 14.47
CA GLY A 4 2.96 -6.53 15.07
C GLY A 4 2.60 -6.35 16.53
N ASP A 5 3.09 -5.30 17.19
CA ASP A 5 2.90 -4.97 18.60
C ASP A 5 2.03 -3.70 18.72
N ASP A 6 0.77 -3.88 19.05
CA ASP A 6 -0.20 -2.78 19.17
C ASP A 6 0.21 -1.72 20.20
N ASP A 7 0.92 -2.10 21.26
CA ASP A 7 1.42 -1.16 22.26
C ASP A 7 2.54 -0.27 21.73
N GLN A 8 3.40 -0.79 20.85
CA GLN A 8 4.41 0.03 20.19
C GLN A 8 3.77 0.98 19.19
N VAL A 9 2.78 0.53 18.42
CA VAL A 9 2.02 1.39 17.50
C VAL A 9 1.29 2.48 18.29
N ARG A 10 0.63 2.16 19.40
CA ARG A 10 -0.01 3.14 20.26
C ARG A 10 0.97 4.20 20.75
N ARG A 11 2.13 3.81 21.29
CA ARG A 11 3.18 4.74 21.74
C ARG A 11 3.70 5.65 20.65
N LEU A 12 3.82 5.15 19.40
CA LEU A 12 4.20 5.97 18.26
C LEU A 12 3.21 7.12 18.05
N PHE A 13 1.91 6.84 18.02
CA PHE A 13 0.90 7.89 17.82
C PHE A 13 0.72 8.79 19.04
N GLU A 14 0.97 8.30 20.27
CA GLU A 14 1.08 9.15 21.46
C GLU A 14 2.23 10.15 21.33
N GLN A 15 3.39 9.71 20.87
CA GLN A 15 4.54 10.58 20.60
C GLN A 15 4.22 11.62 19.51
N VAL A 16 3.61 11.22 18.40
CA VAL A 16 3.19 12.16 17.34
C VAL A 16 2.21 13.21 17.91
N ARG A 17 1.28 12.79 18.76
CA ARG A 17 0.34 13.72 19.42
C ARG A 17 1.05 14.72 20.32
N GLU A 18 2.02 14.26 21.12
CA GLU A 18 2.77 15.11 22.03
C GLU A 18 3.68 16.09 21.31
N GLU A 19 4.33 15.66 20.24
CA GLU A 19 5.32 16.47 19.51
C GLU A 19 4.68 17.39 18.45
N GLN A 20 3.62 16.93 17.77
CA GLN A 20 3.04 17.62 16.60
C GLN A 20 1.59 18.05 16.80
N GLY A 21 0.81 17.36 17.64
CA GLY A 21 -0.60 17.63 17.89
C GLY A 21 -1.53 17.29 16.73
N ARG A 22 -1.00 16.92 15.56
CA ARG A 22 -1.74 16.64 14.32
C ARG A 22 -1.02 15.61 13.47
N LEU A 23 -1.76 15.05 12.51
CA LEU A 23 -1.21 14.22 11.45
C LEU A 23 -1.94 14.55 10.13
N ASP A 24 -1.20 14.81 9.07
CA ASP A 24 -1.76 15.17 7.77
C ASP A 24 -1.80 13.96 6.81
N ILE A 25 -0.78 13.10 6.90
CA ILE A 25 -0.64 11.93 6.02
C ILE A 25 -0.21 10.72 6.85
N LEU A 26 -0.93 9.61 6.69
CA LEU A 26 -0.54 8.29 7.18
C LEU A 26 -0.24 7.38 5.98
N VAL A 27 0.97 6.84 5.91
CA VAL A 27 1.33 5.84 4.90
C VAL A 27 1.53 4.48 5.58
N ASN A 28 0.62 3.57 5.36
CA ASN A 28 0.69 2.20 5.83
C ASN A 28 1.42 1.35 4.79
N ASN A 29 2.71 1.08 5.04
CA ASN A 29 3.58 0.34 4.13
C ASN A 29 4.26 -0.87 4.79
N ALA A 30 4.27 -0.95 6.12
CA ALA A 30 4.89 -2.05 6.82
C ALA A 30 4.25 -3.39 6.45
N THR A 31 5.08 -4.38 6.12
CA THR A 31 4.61 -5.72 5.76
C THR A 31 5.63 -6.79 6.15
N SER A 32 5.16 -7.92 6.64
CA SER A 32 5.97 -9.10 6.90
C SER A 32 6.14 -9.89 5.60
N LEU A 33 7.38 -10.06 5.15
CA LEU A 33 7.71 -10.81 3.95
C LEU A 33 8.59 -12.01 4.31
N HIS A 34 7.98 -13.18 4.39
CA HIS A 34 8.68 -14.44 4.62
C HIS A 34 9.48 -14.85 3.36
N ASP A 35 10.66 -15.47 3.55
CA ASP A 35 11.53 -15.85 2.43
C ASP A 35 10.92 -16.88 1.47
N ALA A 36 10.03 -17.72 1.97
CA ALA A 36 9.31 -18.70 1.15
C ALA A 36 8.13 -18.09 0.36
N LEU A 37 7.87 -16.78 0.43
CA LEU A 37 6.74 -16.16 -0.24
C LEU A 37 6.71 -16.44 -1.75
N THR A 38 7.85 -16.28 -2.41
CA THR A 38 7.99 -16.46 -3.87
C THR A 38 8.35 -17.90 -4.27
N ARG A 39 8.47 -18.83 -3.31
CA ARG A 39 8.76 -20.23 -3.59
C ARG A 39 7.63 -20.83 -4.43
N THR A 40 7.99 -21.62 -5.45
CA THR A 40 7.04 -22.40 -6.25
C THR A 40 6.42 -23.54 -5.45
N GLY A 41 5.24 -23.99 -5.86
CA GLY A 41 4.52 -25.09 -5.22
C GLY A 41 3.17 -24.64 -4.61
N PRO A 42 2.31 -25.59 -4.27
CA PRO A 42 1.01 -25.32 -3.71
C PRO A 42 1.13 -24.77 -2.28
N PHE A 43 0.12 -24.00 -1.82
CA PHE A 43 0.19 -23.30 -0.54
C PHE A 43 0.33 -24.24 0.67
N TRP A 44 -0.24 -25.44 0.61
CA TRP A 44 -0.19 -26.41 1.71
C TRP A 44 1.19 -27.07 1.89
N GLU A 45 2.13 -26.85 0.99
CA GLU A 45 3.54 -27.26 1.09
C GLU A 45 4.46 -26.12 1.51
N LYS A 46 3.90 -24.91 1.66
CA LYS A 46 4.62 -23.71 2.12
C LYS A 46 4.49 -23.55 3.63
N PRO A 47 5.42 -22.83 4.29
CA PRO A 47 5.30 -22.52 5.72
C PRO A 47 4.00 -21.81 6.06
N LEU A 48 3.38 -22.18 7.20
CA LEU A 48 2.15 -21.52 7.69
C LEU A 48 2.44 -20.07 8.11
N GLU A 49 3.66 -19.76 8.47
CA GLU A 49 4.18 -18.44 8.83
C GLU A 49 4.00 -17.40 7.72
N LEU A 50 3.71 -17.81 6.48
CA LEU A 50 3.28 -16.89 5.42
C LEU A 50 2.03 -16.09 5.81
N THR A 51 1.23 -16.56 6.76
CA THR A 51 0.06 -15.85 7.28
C THR A 51 0.44 -14.64 8.15
N GLU A 52 1.70 -14.51 8.59
CA GLU A 52 2.18 -13.33 9.30
C GLU A 52 2.02 -12.02 8.50
N ILE A 53 1.92 -12.12 7.18
CA ILE A 53 1.57 -10.97 6.33
C ILE A 53 0.18 -10.38 6.66
N TRP A 54 -0.72 -11.16 7.28
CA TRP A 54 -2.01 -10.67 7.74
C TRP A 54 -1.88 -9.84 9.02
N ASN A 55 -0.94 -10.19 9.90
CA ASN A 55 -0.64 -9.41 11.10
C ASN A 55 0.06 -8.11 10.72
N VAL A 56 1.20 -8.22 10.02
CA VAL A 56 1.97 -7.05 9.57
C VAL A 56 1.86 -6.94 8.04
N GLY A 57 0.96 -6.10 7.56
CA GLY A 57 0.65 -5.88 6.15
C GLY A 57 -0.85 -5.82 5.84
N MET A 58 -1.70 -6.16 6.82
CA MET A 58 -3.15 -5.96 6.73
C MET A 58 -3.71 -5.46 8.07
N ARG A 59 -3.68 -6.29 9.15
CA ARG A 59 -4.18 -5.88 10.47
C ARG A 59 -3.43 -4.65 11.01
N SER A 60 -2.12 -4.59 10.82
CA SER A 60 -1.31 -3.45 11.26
C SER A 60 -1.72 -2.13 10.58
N HIS A 61 -2.20 -2.15 9.34
CA HIS A 61 -2.73 -0.98 8.67
C HIS A 61 -4.01 -0.47 9.34
N TYR A 62 -4.89 -1.39 9.73
CA TYR A 62 -6.08 -1.06 10.51
C TYR A 62 -5.70 -0.46 11.87
N THR A 63 -4.81 -1.11 12.61
CA THR A 63 -4.36 -0.66 13.94
C THR A 63 -3.74 0.75 13.85
N ALA A 64 -2.87 1.00 12.88
CA ALA A 64 -2.26 2.31 12.69
C ALA A 64 -3.30 3.38 12.33
N ALA A 65 -4.25 3.08 11.43
CA ALA A 65 -5.33 4.01 11.08
C ALA A 65 -6.22 4.31 12.29
N TRP A 66 -6.51 3.31 13.13
CA TRP A 66 -7.30 3.48 14.35
C TRP A 66 -6.65 4.44 15.35
N PHE A 67 -5.33 4.29 15.61
CA PHE A 67 -4.60 5.20 16.50
C PHE A 67 -4.35 6.58 15.86
N ALA A 68 -4.21 6.66 14.55
CA ALA A 68 -4.02 7.91 13.82
C ALA A 68 -5.30 8.75 13.71
N ALA A 69 -6.48 8.12 13.76
CA ALA A 69 -7.76 8.79 13.52
C ALA A 69 -7.95 10.09 14.33
N PRO A 70 -7.72 10.15 15.66
CA PRO A 70 -7.88 11.40 16.40
C PRO A 70 -6.97 12.53 15.91
N LEU A 71 -5.77 12.20 15.40
CA LEU A 71 -4.79 13.19 14.91
C LEU A 71 -5.16 13.71 13.52
N LEU A 72 -5.67 12.84 12.64
CA LEU A 72 -6.18 13.20 11.32
C LEU A 72 -7.42 14.10 11.45
N LEU A 73 -8.33 13.76 12.37
CA LEU A 73 -9.50 14.58 12.66
C LEU A 73 -9.12 15.96 13.23
N ALA A 74 -8.12 16.00 14.11
CA ALA A 74 -7.60 17.26 14.66
C ALA A 74 -6.97 18.18 13.59
N SER A 75 -6.46 17.59 12.50
CA SER A 75 -5.92 18.34 11.35
C SER A 75 -7.00 19.01 10.49
N GLY A 76 -8.27 18.61 10.65
CA GLY A 76 -9.39 19.07 9.81
C GLY A 76 -9.43 18.46 8.41
N GLY A 77 -8.71 17.38 8.21
CA GLY A 77 -8.61 16.63 6.95
C GLY A 77 -7.25 15.93 6.84
N GLY A 78 -7.10 15.08 5.85
CA GLY A 78 -5.85 14.36 5.66
C GLY A 78 -5.94 13.23 4.65
N LEU A 79 -4.89 12.42 4.59
CA LEU A 79 -4.77 11.30 3.67
C LEU A 79 -4.24 10.05 4.39
N ILE A 80 -4.93 8.93 4.22
CA ILE A 80 -4.42 7.60 4.54
C ILE A 80 -4.12 6.87 3.23
N VAL A 81 -2.89 6.39 3.08
CA VAL A 81 -2.46 5.55 1.97
C VAL A 81 -2.13 4.17 2.49
N ASN A 82 -2.80 3.15 1.97
CA ASN A 82 -2.46 1.76 2.22
C ASN A 82 -1.76 1.18 0.98
N THR A 83 -0.53 0.68 1.13
CA THR A 83 0.18 0.07 0.01
C THR A 83 -0.33 -1.34 -0.22
N SER A 84 -0.74 -1.62 -1.44
CA SER A 84 -1.28 -2.90 -1.87
C SER A 84 -0.60 -3.37 -3.17
N SER A 85 -1.20 -4.30 -3.88
CA SER A 85 -0.66 -4.81 -5.14
C SER A 85 -1.72 -5.53 -5.96
N PHE A 86 -1.40 -5.78 -7.23
CA PHE A 86 -2.18 -6.64 -8.13
C PHE A 86 -2.51 -8.02 -7.55
N GLY A 87 -1.73 -8.51 -6.57
CA GLY A 87 -1.98 -9.76 -5.86
C GLY A 87 -3.32 -9.82 -5.14
N GLY A 88 -3.94 -8.68 -4.84
CA GLY A 88 -5.31 -8.63 -4.32
C GLY A 88 -6.38 -9.07 -5.33
N ARG A 89 -6.05 -9.13 -6.62
CA ARG A 89 -6.97 -9.51 -7.69
C ARG A 89 -6.57 -10.76 -8.46
N ILE A 90 -5.27 -10.98 -8.65
CA ILE A 90 -4.75 -12.12 -9.41
C ILE A 90 -4.01 -13.09 -8.48
N TYR A 91 -3.79 -14.31 -8.95
CA TYR A 91 -2.92 -15.24 -8.23
C TYR A 91 -1.47 -14.76 -8.31
N MET A 92 -0.98 -14.23 -7.20
CA MET A 92 0.41 -13.76 -7.03
C MET A 92 0.92 -14.25 -5.66
N HIS A 93 2.02 -14.97 -5.64
CA HIS A 93 2.70 -15.48 -4.43
C HIS A 93 1.88 -16.44 -3.54
N GLY A 94 0.62 -16.75 -3.91
CA GLY A 94 -0.25 -17.67 -3.20
C GLY A 94 -1.33 -16.99 -2.36
N PRO A 95 -2.23 -17.80 -1.74
CA PRO A 95 -3.46 -17.30 -1.13
C PRO A 95 -3.23 -16.39 0.09
N ALA A 96 -2.18 -16.61 0.89
CA ALA A 96 -1.90 -15.73 2.04
C ALA A 96 -1.61 -14.30 1.60
N TYR A 97 -0.78 -14.12 0.57
CA TYR A 97 -0.49 -12.80 0.00
C TYR A 97 -1.73 -12.18 -0.64
N GLY A 98 -2.39 -12.93 -1.53
CA GLY A 98 -3.55 -12.44 -2.26
C GLY A 98 -4.69 -12.01 -1.33
N ALA A 99 -5.04 -12.84 -0.33
CA ALA A 99 -6.06 -12.52 0.66
C ALA A 99 -5.70 -11.27 1.47
N GLY A 100 -4.44 -11.14 1.91
CA GLY A 100 -3.97 -9.95 2.64
C GLY A 100 -4.12 -8.67 1.81
N LYS A 101 -3.70 -8.68 0.55
CA LYS A 101 -3.80 -7.51 -0.35
C LYS A 101 -5.23 -7.17 -0.74
N ALA A 102 -6.09 -8.18 -1.00
CA ALA A 102 -7.52 -7.95 -1.23
C ALA A 102 -8.22 -7.34 0.00
N ALA A 103 -7.84 -7.80 1.20
CA ALA A 103 -8.35 -7.22 2.44
C ALA A 103 -7.91 -5.77 2.64
N VAL A 104 -6.67 -5.42 2.30
CA VAL A 104 -6.17 -4.02 2.34
C VAL A 104 -6.98 -3.14 1.40
N ASP A 105 -7.26 -3.58 0.18
CA ASP A 105 -8.05 -2.84 -0.79
C ASP A 105 -9.49 -2.60 -0.29
N LYS A 106 -10.15 -3.67 0.20
CA LYS A 106 -11.51 -3.56 0.74
C LYS A 106 -11.56 -2.68 1.98
N MET A 107 -10.63 -2.85 2.91
CA MET A 107 -10.53 -2.05 4.13
C MET A 107 -10.31 -0.57 3.82
N SER A 108 -9.51 -0.24 2.79
CA SER A 108 -9.30 1.14 2.36
C SER A 108 -10.60 1.78 1.87
N HIS A 109 -11.42 1.01 1.13
CA HIS A 109 -12.74 1.45 0.70
C HIS A 109 -13.68 1.72 1.89
N ASP A 110 -13.75 0.79 2.83
CA ASP A 110 -14.67 0.90 3.98
C ASP A 110 -14.24 2.04 4.93
N MET A 111 -12.95 2.17 5.23
CA MET A 111 -12.43 3.30 6.00
C MET A 111 -12.75 4.65 5.36
N ALA A 112 -12.76 4.73 4.03
CA ALA A 112 -13.11 5.96 3.32
C ALA A 112 -14.56 6.39 3.56
N VAL A 113 -15.47 5.45 3.79
CA VAL A 113 -16.86 5.75 4.16
C VAL A 113 -16.89 6.45 5.52
N ASP A 114 -16.22 5.89 6.53
CA ASP A 114 -16.18 6.43 7.89
C ASP A 114 -15.46 7.78 7.97
N PHE A 115 -14.39 7.96 7.19
CA PHE A 115 -13.57 9.17 7.22
C PHE A 115 -14.09 10.32 6.33
N ARG A 116 -15.01 10.04 5.41
CA ARG A 116 -15.56 11.04 4.46
C ARG A 116 -16.15 12.28 5.15
N PRO A 117 -16.95 12.15 6.25
CA PRO A 117 -17.52 13.33 6.93
C PRO A 117 -16.46 14.25 7.55
N TYR A 118 -15.24 13.75 7.73
CA TYR A 118 -14.13 14.45 8.38
C TYR A 118 -13.07 14.96 7.39
N ASN A 119 -13.37 14.90 6.09
CA ASN A 119 -12.45 15.35 5.04
C ASN A 119 -11.09 14.61 5.07
N VAL A 120 -11.09 13.34 5.48
CA VAL A 120 -9.92 12.46 5.40
C VAL A 120 -10.13 11.49 4.25
N ALA A 121 -9.24 11.53 3.27
CA ALA A 121 -9.24 10.59 2.17
C ALA A 121 -8.52 9.29 2.56
N VAL A 122 -9.04 8.16 2.09
CA VAL A 122 -8.37 6.87 2.24
C VAL A 122 -8.24 6.21 0.88
N VAL A 123 -7.03 5.83 0.49
CA VAL A 123 -6.77 5.18 -0.80
C VAL A 123 -5.92 3.93 -0.62
N SER A 124 -6.10 2.97 -1.51
CA SER A 124 -5.16 1.88 -1.71
C SER A 124 -4.33 2.17 -2.97
N ILE A 125 -3.01 1.98 -2.91
CA ILE A 125 -2.12 2.14 -4.06
C ILE A 125 -1.47 0.80 -4.40
N TRP A 126 -1.65 0.36 -5.64
CA TRP A 126 -0.93 -0.76 -6.22
C TRP A 126 0.37 -0.25 -6.84
N MET A 127 1.47 -0.68 -6.27
CA MET A 127 2.81 -0.39 -6.76
C MET A 127 3.21 -1.40 -7.83
N GLY A 128 4.12 -1.01 -8.72
CA GLY A 128 4.82 -1.94 -9.59
C GLY A 128 5.86 -2.77 -8.84
N LEU A 129 6.80 -3.34 -9.57
CA LEU A 129 7.92 -4.08 -8.98
C LEU A 129 8.98 -3.09 -8.48
N LEU A 130 9.10 -2.96 -7.17
CA LEU A 130 10.06 -2.05 -6.55
C LEU A 130 11.48 -2.61 -6.54
N MET A 131 12.46 -1.80 -6.93
CA MET A 131 13.89 -2.11 -6.82
C MET A 131 14.38 -1.90 -5.38
N THR A 132 13.83 -2.69 -4.47
CA THR A 132 14.29 -2.75 -3.08
C THR A 132 15.63 -3.47 -2.97
N GLU A 133 16.30 -3.40 -1.82
CA GLU A 133 17.52 -4.17 -1.53
C GLU A 133 17.30 -5.67 -1.71
N ARG A 134 16.12 -6.19 -1.33
CA ARG A 134 15.75 -7.59 -1.52
C ARG A 134 15.65 -7.93 -3.01
N THR A 135 14.93 -7.12 -3.78
CA THR A 135 14.76 -7.29 -5.23
C THR A 135 16.13 -7.25 -5.93
N ARG A 136 16.96 -6.28 -5.55
CA ARG A 136 18.31 -6.13 -6.09
C ARG A 136 19.15 -7.40 -5.88
N ARG A 137 19.18 -7.95 -4.66
CA ARG A 137 19.92 -9.20 -4.37
C ARG A 137 19.44 -10.38 -5.22
N VAL A 138 18.10 -10.48 -5.43
CA VAL A 138 17.54 -11.54 -6.30
C VAL A 138 17.98 -11.35 -7.75
N PHE A 139 17.93 -10.12 -8.26
CA PHE A 139 18.32 -9.83 -9.64
C PHE A 139 19.83 -10.03 -9.88
N GLU A 140 20.66 -9.63 -8.93
CA GLU A 140 22.11 -9.86 -8.98
C GLU A 140 22.49 -11.34 -8.97
N SER A 141 21.65 -12.21 -8.37
CA SER A 141 21.91 -13.65 -8.35
C SER A 141 21.65 -14.34 -9.70
N GLU A 142 20.75 -13.80 -10.54
CA GLU A 142 20.39 -14.34 -11.86
C GLU A 142 20.17 -13.19 -12.88
N PRO A 143 21.20 -12.39 -13.21
CA PRO A 143 21.04 -11.14 -13.96
C PRO A 143 20.44 -11.30 -15.35
N GLU A 144 20.79 -12.35 -16.06
CA GLU A 144 20.25 -12.61 -17.42
C GLU A 144 18.76 -12.93 -17.39
N LYS A 145 18.31 -13.66 -16.34
CA LYS A 145 16.90 -14.03 -16.17
C LYS A 145 15.99 -12.84 -15.87
N TYR A 146 16.51 -11.85 -15.16
CA TYR A 146 15.74 -10.70 -14.68
C TYR A 146 15.99 -9.42 -15.46
N ALA A 147 16.78 -9.44 -16.55
CA ALA A 147 17.14 -8.24 -17.31
C ALA A 147 15.93 -7.43 -17.76
N ASP A 148 14.93 -8.08 -18.36
CA ASP A 148 13.70 -7.42 -18.83
C ASP A 148 12.84 -6.86 -17.69
N LEU A 149 12.78 -7.60 -16.57
CA LEU A 149 12.06 -7.15 -15.36
C LEU A 149 12.75 -5.96 -14.71
N ALA A 150 14.09 -5.94 -14.66
CA ALA A 150 14.86 -4.83 -14.12
C ALA A 150 14.57 -3.51 -14.83
N ALA A 151 14.36 -3.56 -16.15
CA ALA A 151 14.02 -2.39 -16.94
C ALA A 151 12.64 -1.80 -16.64
N THR A 152 11.74 -2.55 -15.97
CA THR A 152 10.38 -2.14 -15.64
C THR A 152 10.17 -1.86 -14.15
N THR A 153 11.23 -1.96 -13.34
CA THR A 153 11.13 -1.69 -11.89
C THR A 153 10.94 -0.22 -11.60
N GLU A 154 10.32 0.04 -10.46
CA GLU A 154 10.17 1.37 -9.87
C GLU A 154 11.18 1.57 -8.73
N SER A 155 11.66 2.79 -8.52
CA SER A 155 12.37 3.10 -7.28
C SER A 155 11.39 3.16 -6.10
N PRO A 156 11.82 2.86 -4.86
CA PRO A 156 10.97 3.07 -3.69
C PRO A 156 10.51 4.53 -3.55
N GLU A 157 11.35 5.48 -3.96
CA GLU A 157 11.07 6.91 -3.94
C GLU A 157 9.96 7.32 -4.90
N PHE A 158 9.77 6.58 -6.01
CA PHE A 158 8.72 6.86 -6.97
C PHE A 158 7.33 6.83 -6.32
N THR A 159 7.04 5.79 -5.54
CA THR A 159 5.77 5.70 -4.79
C THR A 159 5.61 6.89 -3.83
N GLY A 160 6.68 7.30 -3.14
CA GLY A 160 6.66 8.46 -2.25
C GLY A 160 6.32 9.76 -2.98
N ARG A 161 6.88 9.98 -4.18
CA ARG A 161 6.58 11.15 -5.03
C ARG A 161 5.13 11.17 -5.52
N VAL A 162 4.59 10.00 -5.85
CA VAL A 162 3.17 9.86 -6.22
C VAL A 162 2.26 10.20 -5.04
N ILE A 163 2.59 9.72 -3.84
CA ILE A 163 1.83 10.01 -2.62
C ILE A 163 1.88 11.51 -2.29
N ASP A 164 3.03 12.15 -2.43
CA ASP A 164 3.17 13.60 -2.20
C ASP A 164 2.30 14.42 -3.18
N ALA A 165 2.27 14.03 -4.46
CA ALA A 165 1.41 14.68 -5.43
C ALA A 165 -0.09 14.44 -5.15
N LEU A 166 -0.44 13.20 -4.80
CA LEU A 166 -1.81 12.86 -4.42
C LEU A 166 -2.27 13.66 -3.20
N ALA A 167 -1.42 13.86 -2.20
CA ALA A 167 -1.74 14.65 -1.01
C ALA A 167 -2.02 16.13 -1.32
N ARG A 168 -1.52 16.64 -2.45
CA ARG A 168 -1.72 18.01 -2.92
C ARG A 168 -2.83 18.14 -3.96
N ASP A 169 -3.45 17.03 -4.37
CA ASP A 169 -4.52 17.04 -5.35
C ASP A 169 -5.76 17.77 -4.79
N PRO A 170 -6.22 18.86 -5.41
CA PRO A 170 -7.43 19.56 -4.97
C PRO A 170 -8.68 18.67 -5.06
N ALA A 171 -8.65 17.62 -5.87
CA ALA A 171 -9.70 16.61 -6.00
C ALA A 171 -9.45 15.36 -5.13
N LEU A 172 -8.60 15.45 -4.09
CA LEU A 172 -8.21 14.32 -3.25
C LEU A 172 -9.41 13.51 -2.74
N MET A 173 -10.47 14.17 -2.30
CA MET A 173 -11.67 13.50 -1.77
C MET A 173 -12.44 12.70 -2.83
N GLU A 174 -12.28 13.00 -4.10
CA GLU A 174 -12.85 12.24 -5.22
C GLU A 174 -12.06 10.94 -5.49
N ARG A 175 -10.81 10.91 -5.03
CA ARG A 175 -9.92 9.74 -5.08
C ARG A 175 -10.19 8.74 -3.96
N SER A 176 -10.81 9.19 -2.87
CA SER A 176 -11.04 8.41 -1.66
C SER A 176 -11.92 7.18 -1.91
N GLY A 177 -11.62 6.09 -1.22
CA GLY A 177 -12.35 4.82 -1.30
C GLY A 177 -12.00 3.97 -2.53
N LYS A 178 -11.01 4.37 -3.31
CA LYS A 178 -10.62 3.69 -4.54
C LYS A 178 -9.24 3.05 -4.43
N VAL A 179 -9.03 2.08 -5.31
CA VAL A 179 -7.72 1.44 -5.54
C VAL A 179 -7.10 2.07 -6.78
N TRP A 180 -5.87 2.53 -6.65
CA TRP A 180 -5.14 3.24 -7.72
C TRP A 180 -3.87 2.48 -8.10
N ILE A 181 -3.52 2.49 -9.38
CA ILE A 181 -2.21 2.02 -9.85
C ILE A 181 -1.25 3.21 -9.78
N GLY A 182 -0.17 3.08 -9.01
CA GLY A 182 0.79 4.17 -8.78
C GLY A 182 1.37 4.75 -10.05
N ALA A 183 1.74 3.90 -11.02
CA ALA A 183 2.25 4.35 -12.32
C ALA A 183 1.24 5.19 -13.12
N GLU A 184 -0.07 4.93 -12.98
CA GLU A 184 -1.11 5.71 -13.67
C GLU A 184 -1.35 7.05 -12.99
N LEU A 185 -1.37 7.09 -11.66
CA LEU A 185 -1.39 8.35 -10.92
C LEU A 185 -0.16 9.22 -11.26
N ALA A 186 1.02 8.59 -11.38
CA ALA A 186 2.22 9.29 -11.79
C ALA A 186 2.07 9.94 -13.18
N GLN A 187 1.47 9.24 -14.14
CA GLN A 187 1.19 9.79 -15.46
C GLN A 187 0.22 10.99 -15.38
N GLU A 188 -0.85 10.88 -14.59
CA GLU A 188 -1.79 12.00 -14.39
C GLU A 188 -1.11 13.23 -13.79
N TYR A 189 -0.19 13.02 -12.83
CA TYR A 189 0.50 14.11 -12.13
C TYR A 189 1.80 14.56 -12.82
N GLY A 190 2.20 13.93 -13.95
CA GLY A 190 3.44 14.24 -14.63
C GLY A 190 4.69 13.90 -13.83
N ILE A 191 4.64 12.81 -13.06
CA ILE A 191 5.75 12.36 -12.20
C ILE A 191 6.53 11.26 -12.90
N GLU A 192 7.82 11.46 -13.01
CA GLU A 192 8.79 10.48 -13.49
C GLU A 192 9.56 9.89 -12.30
N ASP A 193 10.16 8.71 -12.48
CA ASP A 193 11.07 8.12 -11.52
C ASP A 193 12.41 8.87 -11.48
N LEU A 194 13.29 8.51 -10.56
CA LEU A 194 14.57 9.21 -10.31
C LEU A 194 15.48 9.31 -11.54
N ASP A 195 15.37 8.35 -12.45
CA ASP A 195 16.14 8.29 -13.69
C ASP A 195 15.45 8.97 -14.89
N GLY A 196 14.36 9.69 -14.64
CA GLY A 196 13.56 10.36 -15.67
C GLY A 196 12.67 9.41 -16.48
N ARG A 197 12.55 8.14 -16.08
CA ARG A 197 11.62 7.19 -16.70
C ARG A 197 10.21 7.35 -16.17
N GLN A 198 9.24 7.06 -17.01
CA GLN A 198 7.88 6.78 -16.63
C GLN A 198 7.72 5.26 -16.44
N PRO A 199 7.59 4.73 -15.20
CA PRO A 199 7.33 3.33 -14.99
C PRO A 199 6.04 2.89 -15.68
N PRO A 200 6.00 1.67 -16.27
CA PRO A 200 4.83 1.21 -16.99
C PRO A 200 3.69 0.84 -16.04
N SER A 201 2.46 1.15 -16.43
CA SER A 201 1.30 0.51 -15.82
C SER A 201 1.26 -0.97 -16.19
N HIS A 202 1.05 -1.82 -15.20
CA HIS A 202 0.88 -3.25 -15.42
C HIS A 202 -0.59 -3.66 -15.62
N ARG A 203 -1.51 -2.71 -15.80
CA ARG A 203 -2.95 -2.95 -15.99
C ARG A 203 -3.24 -3.91 -17.14
N ALA A 204 -2.57 -3.73 -18.27
CA ALA A 204 -2.78 -4.58 -19.45
C ALA A 204 -2.44 -6.05 -19.19
N PHE A 205 -1.53 -6.33 -18.26
CA PHE A 205 -1.05 -7.67 -17.93
C PHE A 205 -1.79 -8.28 -16.73
N PHE A 206 -2.01 -7.50 -15.67
CA PHE A 206 -2.59 -7.99 -14.41
C PHE A 206 -4.07 -7.62 -14.23
N GLY A 207 -4.61 -6.80 -15.12
CA GLY A 207 -6.00 -6.31 -15.02
C GLY A 207 -6.12 -5.04 -14.18
N GLU A 208 -7.33 -4.55 -14.12
CA GLU A 208 -7.69 -3.31 -13.43
C GLU A 208 -7.97 -3.53 -11.94
N PRO A 209 -7.86 -2.48 -11.11
CA PRO A 209 -8.23 -2.51 -9.71
C PRO A 209 -9.68 -2.94 -9.49
N THR A 210 -9.93 -3.56 -8.33
CA THR A 210 -11.27 -3.92 -7.91
C THR A 210 -12.06 -2.66 -7.56
N SER A 211 -13.28 -2.54 -8.10
CA SER A 211 -14.26 -1.54 -7.67
C SER A 211 -15.20 -2.13 -6.64
N TYR A 212 -15.60 -1.32 -5.68
CA TYR A 212 -16.54 -1.67 -4.62
C TYR A 212 -17.84 -0.89 -4.76
N GLY A 213 -18.93 -1.44 -4.24
CA GLY A 213 -20.24 -0.79 -4.30
C GLY A 213 -20.40 0.29 -3.23
N ASP A 214 -21.23 1.29 -3.53
CA ASP A 214 -21.47 2.44 -2.64
C ASP A 214 -22.55 2.18 -1.57
N ALA A 215 -23.14 0.97 -1.55
CA ALA A 215 -24.18 0.63 -0.58
C ALA A 215 -23.60 0.53 0.83
N VAL A 216 -24.18 1.25 1.78
CA VAL A 216 -23.85 1.21 3.20
C VAL A 216 -25.00 0.57 3.96
N VAL A 217 -24.69 -0.42 4.80
CA VAL A 217 -25.64 -1.06 5.72
C VAL A 217 -25.09 -0.90 7.12
N GLU A 218 -25.82 -0.15 7.95
CA GLU A 218 -25.51 0.08 9.39
C GLU A 218 -26.16 -0.98 10.29
#